data_0c293137ff29e786116ea585c53b5b44
#
_entry.id   0c293137ff29e786116ea585c53b5b44
#
_cell.length_a   1.000
_cell.length_b   1.000
_cell.length_c   1.000
_cell.angle_alpha   90.00
_cell.angle_beta   90.00
_cell.angle_gamma   90.00
#
_symmetry.space_group_name_H-M   'P 1'
#
loop_
_entity.id
_entity.type
_entity.pdbx_description
1 polymer ?
#
loop_
_entity_poly.entity_id
_entity_poly.type
_entity_poly.pdbx_seq_one_letter_code
_entity_poly.pdbx_strand_id
1 'polypeptide(L)'
;MADTRKSKPKPRPTGRNQPGRGAGAATRGRPSDKGRLAKGAAARRLEAKRRRQRTILWSTVAVVALLALVGLIVWQGREDQPAANRPVAPAALEAGRQAAGSEGVRTFPEAGRDHIGPGEQPDNWNSNPPTSGDHLATPLRPGVYDADQDMRALVHNLEHGYVVIFHKGIPQDQLDQLRGFVEERDGSKLVLAPSSALEQNGVALAAWRNLEVMDRVNLDVVQAFVNDLMVPGATRSVAPEPGAP
;
A
#
# COMPACT_ATOMS: atom_id res chain seq x y z
N MET A 1 -44.06 36.07 -35.00
CA MET A 1 -45.23 36.61 -34.29
C MET A 1 -44.64 37.19 -33.02
N ALA A 2 -44.33 38.51 -33.02
CA ALA A 2 -45.16 39.63 -32.66
C ALA A 2 -45.54 39.55 -31.18
N ASP A 3 -45.31 40.49 -30.31
CA ASP A 3 -45.41 41.93 -30.44
C ASP A 3 -44.85 42.61 -29.16
N THR A 4 -44.06 43.57 -29.32
CA THR A 4 -43.90 44.92 -28.83
C THR A 4 -44.96 45.49 -27.88
N ARG A 5 -44.50 46.35 -26.91
CA ARG A 5 -44.88 47.75 -26.61
C ARG A 5 -44.23 48.20 -25.30
N LYS A 6 -43.27 49.09 -25.27
CA LYS A 6 -43.23 50.55 -25.33
C LYS A 6 -44.37 51.26 -24.59
N SER A 7 -44.01 52.05 -23.56
CA SER A 7 -44.38 53.48 -23.50
C SER A 7 -43.71 54.24 -22.35
N LYS A 8 -43.21 55.41 -22.68
CA LYS A 8 -42.76 56.60 -21.94
C LYS A 8 -43.96 57.51 -21.65
N PRO A 9 -43.80 58.76 -21.17
CA PRO A 9 -43.06 59.39 -20.07
C PRO A 9 -43.89 60.54 -19.36
N LYS A 10 -43.24 61.22 -18.28
CA LYS A 10 -43.35 62.62 -17.82
C LYS A 10 -44.67 63.14 -17.21
N PRO A 11 -44.70 64.29 -16.53
CA PRO A 11 -43.72 65.36 -16.30
C PRO A 11 -43.69 65.94 -14.84
N ARG A 12 -42.78 66.92 -14.63
CA ARG A 12 -42.63 67.89 -13.57
C ARG A 12 -43.80 68.94 -13.56
N PRO A 13 -43.99 69.66 -12.42
CA PRO A 13 -43.98 71.09 -12.55
C PRO A 13 -43.20 71.87 -11.46
N THR A 14 -42.85 73.02 -11.82
CA THR A 14 -42.17 74.20 -11.28
C THR A 14 -43.00 75.03 -10.30
N GLY A 15 -42.31 75.84 -9.46
CA GLY A 15 -42.85 77.03 -8.80
C GLY A 15 -42.08 77.31 -7.49
N ARG A 16 -41.10 78.16 -7.46
CA ARG A 16 -40.98 79.60 -7.31
C ARG A 16 -41.60 80.11 -5.98
N ASN A 17 -40.79 80.59 -5.03
CA ASN A 17 -40.52 81.98 -4.66
C ASN A 17 -39.82 82.11 -3.29
N GLN A 18 -38.91 83.05 -3.26
CA GLN A 18 -38.24 83.64 -2.08
C GLN A 18 -39.14 84.68 -1.43
N PRO A 19 -38.71 85.48 -0.38
CA PRO A 19 -37.52 85.43 0.52
C PRO A 19 -37.92 85.80 2.01
N GLY A 20 -36.93 85.76 2.92
CA GLY A 20 -37.09 86.40 4.25
C GLY A 20 -35.98 86.10 5.23
N ARG A 21 -35.11 87.06 5.33
CA ARG A 21 -34.19 87.56 6.39
C ARG A 21 -34.30 86.97 7.80
N GLY A 22 -33.12 86.71 8.40
CA GLY A 22 -32.84 87.10 9.74
C GLY A 22 -31.91 86.16 10.54
N ALA A 23 -30.70 86.63 10.64
CA ALA A 23 -29.79 86.75 11.80
C ALA A 23 -29.50 85.55 12.68
N GLY A 24 -28.22 85.42 12.94
CA GLY A 24 -27.70 84.95 14.22
C GLY A 24 -26.80 83.70 14.13
N ALA A 25 -25.59 83.95 13.94
CA ALA A 25 -24.46 83.03 13.87
C ALA A 25 -24.14 82.31 15.14
N ALA A 26 -23.78 81.11 15.07
CA ALA A 26 -22.77 80.52 15.92
C ALA A 26 -22.00 79.51 15.01
N THR A 27 -20.82 79.91 14.63
CA THR A 27 -19.84 79.10 13.92
C THR A 27 -19.36 77.97 14.84
N ARG A 28 -20.03 76.82 14.82
CA ARG A 28 -19.42 75.59 15.28
C ARG A 28 -18.46 75.12 14.19
N GLY A 29 -17.17 75.22 14.45
CA GLY A 29 -16.11 74.83 13.52
C GLY A 29 -16.34 73.40 13.01
N ARG A 30 -16.54 73.26 11.69
CA ARG A 30 -16.53 71.96 11.02
C ARG A 30 -15.17 71.26 11.31
N PRO A 31 -15.17 70.03 11.81
CA PRO A 31 -13.93 69.29 11.91
C PRO A 31 -13.30 69.20 10.52
N SER A 32 -12.05 69.57 10.44
CA SER A 32 -11.33 69.66 9.14
C SER A 32 -11.42 68.33 8.41
N ASP A 33 -11.71 68.37 7.12
CA ASP A 33 -11.80 67.17 6.24
C ASP A 33 -10.55 66.28 6.29
N LYS A 34 -9.41 66.86 6.65
CA LYS A 34 -8.15 66.12 6.91
C LYS A 34 -8.26 65.08 8.03
N GLY A 35 -9.00 65.40 9.12
CA GLY A 35 -9.19 64.46 10.22
C GLY A 35 -10.13 63.31 9.91
N ARG A 36 -11.14 63.51 9.06
CA ARG A 36 -12.04 62.45 8.59
C ARG A 36 -11.34 61.49 7.61
N LEU A 37 -10.53 62.03 6.71
CA LEU A 37 -9.74 61.22 5.75
C LEU A 37 -8.70 60.37 6.47
N ALA A 38 -8.01 60.93 7.49
CA ALA A 38 -7.02 60.21 8.28
C ALA A 38 -7.64 59.04 9.10
N LYS A 39 -8.82 59.27 9.71
CA LYS A 39 -9.52 58.20 10.45
C LYS A 39 -10.02 57.10 9.51
N GLY A 40 -10.51 57.44 8.33
CA GLY A 40 -10.91 56.50 7.29
C GLY A 40 -9.74 55.63 6.77
N ALA A 41 -8.57 56.27 6.56
CA ALA A 41 -7.36 55.55 6.15
C ALA A 41 -6.82 54.61 7.22
N ALA A 42 -6.87 54.99 8.48
CA ALA A 42 -6.49 54.13 9.63
C ALA A 42 -7.42 52.93 9.77
N ALA A 43 -8.75 53.13 9.67
CA ALA A 43 -9.73 52.05 9.68
C ALA A 43 -9.52 51.03 8.57
N ARG A 44 -9.30 51.49 7.33
CA ARG A 44 -9.01 50.62 6.17
C ARG A 44 -7.71 49.83 6.37
N ARG A 45 -6.68 50.41 6.97
CA ARG A 45 -5.43 49.70 7.28
C ARG A 45 -5.63 48.59 8.34
N LEU A 46 -6.44 48.84 9.37
CA LEU A 46 -6.79 47.86 10.39
C LEU A 46 -7.63 46.71 9.80
N GLU A 47 -8.58 47.03 8.95
CA GLU A 47 -9.39 45.99 8.25
C GLU A 47 -8.52 45.15 7.30
N ALA A 48 -7.62 45.77 6.54
CA ALA A 48 -6.69 45.06 5.66
C ALA A 48 -5.74 44.15 6.48
N LYS A 49 -5.26 44.61 7.64
CA LYS A 49 -4.44 43.82 8.55
C LYS A 49 -5.21 42.62 9.12
N ARG A 50 -6.45 42.84 9.54
CA ARG A 50 -7.36 41.76 10.04
C ARG A 50 -7.70 40.77 8.93
N ARG A 51 -7.96 41.22 7.71
CA ARG A 51 -8.19 40.34 6.55
C ARG A 51 -6.95 39.49 6.29
N ARG A 52 -5.76 40.09 6.23
CA ARG A 52 -4.51 39.37 6.00
C ARG A 52 -4.22 38.35 7.11
N GLN A 53 -4.45 38.68 8.39
CA GLN A 53 -4.31 37.75 9.49
C GLN A 53 -5.31 36.58 9.41
N ARG A 54 -6.56 36.85 9.05
CA ARG A 54 -7.56 35.80 8.82
C ARG A 54 -7.17 34.91 7.65
N THR A 55 -6.70 35.46 6.55
CA THR A 55 -6.27 34.68 5.38
C THR A 55 -5.08 33.77 5.76
N ILE A 56 -4.09 34.29 6.48
CA ILE A 56 -2.95 33.49 6.96
C ILE A 56 -3.42 32.38 7.91
N LEU A 57 -4.30 32.71 8.86
CA LEU A 57 -4.84 31.72 9.80
C LEU A 57 -5.61 30.61 9.07
N TRP A 58 -6.48 30.95 8.15
CA TRP A 58 -7.23 29.96 7.37
C TRP A 58 -6.35 29.14 6.43
N SER A 59 -5.30 29.74 5.86
CA SER A 59 -4.34 28.99 5.04
C SER A 59 -3.50 28.00 5.87
N THR A 60 -3.08 28.38 7.08
CA THR A 60 -2.37 27.44 7.98
C THR A 60 -3.28 26.31 8.46
N VAL A 61 -4.54 26.60 8.80
CA VAL A 61 -5.52 25.57 9.16
C VAL A 61 -5.77 24.62 7.99
N ALA A 62 -5.90 25.13 6.76
CA ALA A 62 -6.09 24.31 5.58
C ALA A 62 -4.87 23.39 5.29
N VAL A 63 -3.65 23.90 5.46
CA VAL A 63 -2.43 23.09 5.29
C VAL A 63 -2.33 21.99 6.35
N VAL A 64 -2.61 22.33 7.63
CA VAL A 64 -2.61 21.34 8.71
C VAL A 64 -3.68 20.27 8.48
N ALA A 65 -4.89 20.66 8.07
CA ALA A 65 -5.97 19.74 7.74
C ALA A 65 -5.60 18.82 6.57
N LEU A 66 -4.93 19.37 5.53
CA LEU A 66 -4.45 18.57 4.41
C LEU A 66 -3.37 17.56 4.84
N LEU A 67 -2.42 17.97 5.66
CA LEU A 67 -1.38 17.08 6.19
C LEU A 67 -1.97 16.00 7.09
N ALA A 68 -2.96 16.34 7.91
CA ALA A 68 -3.70 15.37 8.72
C ALA A 68 -4.48 14.37 7.85
N LEU A 69 -5.12 14.85 6.77
CA LEU A 69 -5.82 13.99 5.83
C LEU A 69 -4.86 13.05 5.08
N VAL A 70 -3.72 13.57 4.61
CA VAL A 70 -2.68 12.75 3.98
C VAL A 70 -2.13 11.74 4.98
N GLY A 71 -1.86 12.15 6.22
CA GLY A 71 -1.44 11.24 7.30
C GLY A 71 -2.46 10.14 7.57
N LEU A 72 -3.75 10.48 7.57
CA LEU A 72 -4.85 9.52 7.76
C LEU A 72 -4.94 8.54 6.58
N ILE A 73 -4.84 9.03 5.33
CA ILE A 73 -4.84 8.18 4.13
C ILE A 73 -3.65 7.23 4.14
N VAL A 74 -2.46 7.71 4.48
CA VAL A 74 -1.26 6.87 4.60
C VAL A 74 -1.40 5.86 5.74
N TRP A 75 -2.03 6.23 6.85
CA TRP A 75 -2.28 5.34 7.98
C TRP A 75 -3.32 4.27 7.62
N GLN A 76 -4.46 4.64 7.03
CA GLN A 76 -5.48 3.71 6.54
C GLN A 76 -4.92 2.78 5.44
N GLY A 77 -4.14 3.31 4.50
CA GLY A 77 -3.53 2.48 3.46
C GLY A 77 -2.48 1.48 3.97
N ARG A 78 -2.03 1.61 5.24
CA ARG A 78 -1.21 0.59 5.90
C ARG A 78 -2.02 -0.54 6.52
N GLU A 79 -3.25 -0.24 6.96
CA GLU A 79 -4.17 -1.26 7.51
C GLU A 79 -4.87 -2.05 6.39
N ASP A 80 -5.08 -1.43 5.23
CA ASP A 80 -5.70 -2.04 4.05
C ASP A 80 -4.69 -2.75 3.12
N GLN A 81 -3.40 -2.85 3.47
CA GLN A 81 -2.49 -3.71 2.72
C GLN A 81 -2.96 -5.16 2.88
N PRO A 82 -3.28 -5.86 1.78
CA PRO A 82 -3.63 -7.26 1.88
C PRO A 82 -2.53 -7.96 2.67
N ALA A 83 -2.93 -8.81 3.61
CA ALA A 83 -2.03 -9.57 4.50
C ALA A 83 -0.89 -10.24 3.71
N ALA A 84 -1.12 -10.45 2.40
CA ALA A 84 -0.18 -10.99 1.42
C ALA A 84 1.17 -10.27 1.33
N ASN A 85 1.23 -8.94 1.55
CA ASN A 85 2.44 -8.14 1.29
C ASN A 85 2.89 -7.31 2.50
N ARG A 86 2.51 -7.68 3.72
CA ARG A 86 2.93 -6.95 4.91
C ARG A 86 4.46 -7.05 5.10
N PRO A 87 5.18 -5.92 5.16
CA PRO A 87 6.62 -5.96 5.45
C PRO A 87 6.86 -6.49 6.86
N VAL A 88 7.83 -7.39 7.00
CA VAL A 88 8.31 -7.86 8.31
C VAL A 88 9.48 -6.99 8.75
N ALA A 89 9.41 -6.46 9.97
CA ALA A 89 10.51 -5.69 10.52
C ALA A 89 11.76 -6.57 10.72
N PRO A 90 12.98 -6.10 10.40
CA PRO A 90 14.18 -6.92 10.50
C PRO A 90 14.40 -7.56 11.88
N ALA A 91 14.10 -6.84 12.96
CA ALA A 91 14.20 -7.38 14.31
C ALA A 91 13.17 -8.49 14.61
N ALA A 92 11.95 -8.37 14.07
CA ALA A 92 10.93 -9.40 14.20
C ALA A 92 11.30 -10.65 13.40
N LEU A 93 11.84 -10.47 12.20
CA LEU A 93 12.32 -11.57 11.36
C LEU A 93 13.45 -12.35 12.06
N GLU A 94 14.42 -11.65 12.61
CA GLU A 94 15.54 -12.29 13.31
C GLU A 94 15.07 -13.05 14.57
N ALA A 95 14.21 -12.43 15.38
CA ALA A 95 13.59 -13.09 16.52
C ALA A 95 12.72 -14.29 16.10
N GLY A 96 12.01 -14.17 14.98
CA GLY A 96 11.21 -15.22 14.39
C GLY A 96 12.06 -16.40 13.95
N ARG A 97 13.20 -16.18 13.30
CA ARG A 97 14.16 -17.23 12.91
C ARG A 97 14.71 -17.98 14.10
N GLN A 98 15.17 -17.26 15.13
CA GLN A 98 15.63 -17.90 16.37
C GLN A 98 14.53 -18.75 17.02
N ALA A 99 13.32 -18.24 17.13
CA ALA A 99 12.20 -18.96 17.70
C ALA A 99 11.78 -20.19 16.87
N ALA A 100 11.94 -20.10 15.55
CA ALA A 100 11.60 -21.20 14.62
C ALA A 100 12.72 -22.24 14.46
N GLY A 101 13.93 -22.00 14.95
CA GLY A 101 15.09 -22.84 14.70
C GLY A 101 15.61 -22.73 13.26
N SER A 102 15.43 -21.57 12.62
CA SER A 102 15.89 -21.31 11.25
C SER A 102 17.27 -20.68 11.23
N GLU A 103 18.14 -21.14 10.34
CA GLU A 103 19.45 -20.54 10.03
C GLU A 103 19.35 -19.46 8.96
N GLY A 104 18.14 -19.18 8.43
CA GLY A 104 17.88 -18.24 7.37
C GLY A 104 17.91 -18.86 5.98
N VAL A 105 17.78 -17.98 4.98
CA VAL A 105 17.72 -18.41 3.57
C VAL A 105 19.11 -18.84 3.08
N ARG A 106 19.20 -20.06 2.59
CA ARG A 106 20.36 -20.57 1.85
C ARG A 106 20.10 -20.47 0.36
N THR A 107 21.07 -19.99 -0.39
CA THR A 107 21.01 -19.90 -1.86
C THR A 107 21.94 -20.93 -2.47
N PHE A 108 21.44 -21.65 -3.46
CA PHE A 108 22.16 -22.72 -4.15
C PHE A 108 22.51 -22.32 -5.59
N PRO A 109 23.55 -22.91 -6.19
CA PRO A 109 23.77 -22.81 -7.63
C PRO A 109 22.57 -23.38 -8.39
N GLU A 110 22.30 -22.89 -9.58
CA GLU A 110 21.32 -23.52 -10.46
C GLU A 110 21.87 -24.86 -10.97
N ALA A 111 21.03 -25.90 -10.94
CA ALA A 111 21.43 -27.25 -11.31
C ALA A 111 20.85 -27.73 -12.67
N GLY A 112 20.26 -26.81 -13.43
CA GLY A 112 19.57 -27.10 -14.67
C GLY A 112 18.10 -26.78 -14.60
N ARG A 113 17.40 -26.88 -15.72
CA ARG A 113 15.96 -26.61 -15.88
C ARG A 113 15.36 -27.28 -17.09
N ASP A 114 15.93 -28.40 -17.53
CA ASP A 114 15.41 -29.13 -18.67
C ASP A 114 14.12 -29.86 -18.28
N HIS A 115 13.14 -29.87 -19.19
CA HIS A 115 11.92 -30.64 -19.02
C HIS A 115 12.18 -32.11 -19.32
N ILE A 116 11.85 -32.98 -18.36
CA ILE A 116 11.97 -34.43 -18.48
C ILE A 116 10.62 -35.09 -18.67
N GLY A 117 10.61 -36.31 -19.19
CA GLY A 117 9.42 -37.12 -19.40
C GLY A 117 8.85 -37.68 -18.07
N PRO A 118 7.56 -38.09 -18.05
CA PRO A 118 6.91 -38.58 -16.85
C PRO A 118 7.59 -39.79 -16.17
N GLY A 119 8.30 -40.62 -16.95
CA GLY A 119 9.02 -41.82 -16.46
C GLY A 119 10.47 -41.54 -16.07
N GLU A 120 10.98 -40.34 -16.28
CA GLU A 120 12.35 -39.98 -16.01
C GLU A 120 12.51 -39.42 -14.61
N GLN A 121 13.70 -39.63 -14.02
CA GLN A 121 14.06 -39.10 -12.71
C GLN A 121 15.25 -38.18 -12.88
N PRO A 122 15.21 -36.96 -12.33
CA PRO A 122 16.35 -36.06 -12.34
C PRO A 122 17.45 -36.56 -11.42
N ASP A 123 18.69 -36.33 -11.82
CA ASP A 123 19.90 -36.67 -11.05
C ASP A 123 20.71 -35.42 -10.66
N ASN A 124 20.18 -34.24 -11.01
CA ASN A 124 20.89 -32.98 -10.88
C ASN A 124 20.24 -31.98 -9.88
N TRP A 125 19.42 -32.44 -8.97
CA TRP A 125 18.81 -31.55 -7.98
C TRP A 125 19.85 -30.97 -7.02
N ASN A 126 19.74 -29.63 -6.79
CA ASN A 126 20.75 -28.84 -6.07
C ASN A 126 20.61 -28.86 -4.55
N SER A 127 19.49 -29.32 -4.00
CA SER A 127 19.18 -29.28 -2.56
C SER A 127 18.12 -30.33 -2.20
N ASN A 128 17.83 -30.47 -0.91
CA ASN A 128 16.73 -31.28 -0.39
C ASN A 128 15.90 -30.48 0.63
N PRO A 129 14.61 -30.15 0.33
CA PRO A 129 13.95 -30.31 -0.97
C PRO A 129 14.66 -29.55 -2.10
N PRO A 130 14.51 -30.01 -3.37
CA PRO A 130 15.15 -29.37 -4.50
C PRO A 130 14.63 -27.98 -4.75
N THR A 131 15.50 -27.08 -5.17
CA THR A 131 15.16 -25.69 -5.50
C THR A 131 15.51 -25.32 -6.95
N SER A 132 16.14 -26.20 -7.70
CA SER A 132 16.32 -26.20 -9.15
C SER A 132 16.80 -27.56 -9.63
N GLY A 133 16.82 -27.77 -10.92
CA GLY A 133 17.20 -29.00 -11.60
C GLY A 133 16.13 -29.41 -12.62
N ASP A 134 16.40 -30.51 -13.31
CA ASP A 134 15.49 -31.02 -14.34
C ASP A 134 14.15 -31.45 -13.71
N HIS A 135 13.06 -31.20 -14.43
CA HIS A 135 11.71 -31.30 -13.87
C HIS A 135 10.65 -31.59 -14.94
N LEU A 136 9.42 -31.91 -14.51
CA LEU A 136 8.29 -32.14 -15.43
C LEU A 136 7.86 -30.82 -16.10
N ALA A 137 7.38 -30.90 -17.34
CA ALA A 137 6.86 -29.76 -18.08
C ALA A 137 5.50 -29.21 -17.57
N THR A 138 4.89 -29.83 -16.58
CA THR A 138 3.58 -29.42 -16.05
C THR A 138 3.69 -29.10 -14.57
N PRO A 139 3.49 -27.83 -14.16
CA PRO A 139 3.45 -27.43 -12.77
C PRO A 139 2.14 -27.84 -12.09
N LEU A 140 2.12 -27.77 -10.76
CA LEU A 140 0.91 -27.88 -9.97
C LEU A 140 0.16 -26.54 -9.92
N ARG A 141 -1.15 -26.62 -9.67
CA ARG A 141 -1.92 -25.43 -9.33
C ARG A 141 -1.51 -24.89 -7.95
N PRO A 142 -1.61 -23.57 -7.73
CA PRO A 142 -1.42 -23.04 -6.38
C PRO A 142 -2.49 -23.56 -5.42
N GLY A 143 -2.18 -23.59 -4.13
CA GLY A 143 -3.13 -23.98 -3.09
C GLY A 143 -2.57 -24.95 -2.06
N VAL A 144 -3.47 -25.57 -1.31
CA VAL A 144 -3.15 -26.48 -0.22
C VAL A 144 -3.40 -27.94 -0.64
N TYR A 145 -2.43 -28.79 -0.38
CA TYR A 145 -2.48 -30.23 -0.66
C TYR A 145 -2.39 -31.02 0.62
N ASP A 146 -3.14 -32.13 0.70
CA ASP A 146 -3.18 -33.04 1.86
C ASP A 146 -2.28 -34.27 1.72
N ALA A 147 -1.67 -34.44 0.56
CA ALA A 147 -0.79 -35.57 0.26
C ALA A 147 0.50 -35.07 -0.41
N ASP A 148 1.57 -35.89 -0.27
CA ASP A 148 2.83 -35.68 -1.00
C ASP A 148 2.54 -35.44 -2.50
N GLN A 149 3.23 -34.46 -3.06
CA GLN A 149 3.12 -34.09 -4.47
C GLN A 149 4.38 -34.51 -5.23
N ASP A 150 4.27 -34.64 -6.54
CA ASP A 150 5.42 -34.93 -7.37
C ASP A 150 6.43 -33.78 -7.31
N MET A 151 7.57 -34.06 -6.73
CA MET A 151 8.63 -33.08 -6.54
C MET A 151 9.11 -32.45 -7.86
N ARG A 152 9.07 -33.23 -8.95
CA ARG A 152 9.44 -32.76 -10.28
C ARG A 152 8.45 -31.69 -10.79
N ALA A 153 7.15 -31.80 -10.46
CA ALA A 153 6.17 -30.79 -10.79
C ALA A 153 6.32 -29.55 -9.89
N LEU A 154 6.67 -29.74 -8.60
CA LEU A 154 6.94 -28.63 -7.68
C LEU A 154 8.16 -27.82 -8.07
N VAL A 155 9.23 -28.45 -8.57
CA VAL A 155 10.42 -27.74 -9.11
C VAL A 155 10.03 -26.85 -10.28
N HIS A 156 9.13 -27.29 -11.16
CA HIS A 156 8.57 -26.46 -12.24
C HIS A 156 7.84 -25.22 -11.68
N ASN A 157 7.04 -25.38 -10.62
CA ASN A 157 6.44 -24.23 -9.95
C ASN A 157 7.48 -23.19 -9.52
N LEU A 158 8.60 -23.65 -8.92
CA LEU A 158 9.67 -22.74 -8.48
C LEU A 158 10.29 -21.96 -9.65
N GLU A 159 10.44 -22.59 -10.83
CA GLU A 159 10.91 -21.93 -12.06
C GLU A 159 10.01 -20.76 -12.45
N HIS A 160 8.69 -20.90 -12.23
CA HIS A 160 7.70 -19.84 -12.50
C HIS A 160 7.53 -18.84 -11.35
N GLY A 161 8.43 -18.87 -10.36
CA GLY A 161 8.44 -17.91 -9.24
C GLY A 161 7.41 -18.18 -8.16
N TYR A 162 6.98 -19.42 -8.03
CA TYR A 162 6.20 -19.85 -6.88
C TYR A 162 7.08 -19.96 -5.64
N VAL A 163 6.42 -19.92 -4.48
CA VAL A 163 6.96 -20.41 -3.22
C VAL A 163 6.22 -21.69 -2.84
N VAL A 164 6.98 -22.73 -2.57
CA VAL A 164 6.45 -23.99 -2.04
C VAL A 164 6.79 -24.11 -0.56
N ILE A 165 5.77 -24.32 0.25
CA ILE A 165 5.86 -24.55 1.68
C ILE A 165 5.70 -26.05 1.92
N PHE A 166 6.78 -26.72 2.24
CA PHE A 166 6.77 -28.12 2.62
C PHE A 166 6.63 -28.27 4.13
N HIS A 167 5.93 -29.31 4.58
CA HIS A 167 5.87 -29.64 6.00
C HIS A 167 5.96 -31.15 6.25
N LYS A 168 6.48 -31.53 7.41
CA LYS A 168 6.54 -32.92 7.88
C LYS A 168 6.42 -32.96 9.40
N GLY A 169 5.47 -33.75 9.91
CA GLY A 169 5.35 -34.06 11.33
C GLY A 169 5.19 -32.84 12.25
N ILE A 170 4.65 -31.74 11.76
CA ILE A 170 4.34 -30.57 12.58
C ILE A 170 3.01 -30.72 13.31
N PRO A 171 2.80 -30.07 14.49
CA PRO A 171 1.52 -30.03 15.19
C PRO A 171 0.38 -29.47 14.33
N GLN A 172 -0.85 -29.91 14.60
CA GLN A 172 -2.02 -29.52 13.80
C GLN A 172 -2.27 -28.01 13.84
N ASP A 173 -2.10 -27.36 14.98
CA ASP A 173 -2.24 -25.91 15.13
C ASP A 173 -1.24 -25.12 14.26
N GLN A 174 -0.05 -25.64 14.06
CA GLN A 174 0.95 -25.06 13.14
C GLN A 174 0.58 -25.29 11.66
N LEU A 175 0.04 -26.49 11.35
CA LEU A 175 -0.47 -26.75 10.01
C LEU A 175 -1.65 -25.82 9.67
N ASP A 176 -2.57 -25.62 10.62
CA ASP A 176 -3.70 -24.71 10.45
C ASP A 176 -3.27 -23.26 10.21
N GLN A 177 -2.20 -22.81 10.87
CA GLN A 177 -1.60 -21.50 10.60
C GLN A 177 -1.07 -21.38 9.17
N LEU A 178 -0.38 -22.41 8.65
CA LEU A 178 0.10 -22.40 7.25
C LEU A 178 -1.03 -22.48 6.25
N ARG A 179 -2.08 -23.27 6.51
CA ARG A 179 -3.29 -23.33 5.69
C ARG A 179 -3.95 -21.96 5.59
N GLY A 180 -4.23 -21.34 6.73
CA GLY A 180 -4.80 -19.99 6.77
C GLY A 180 -3.94 -18.98 6.02
N PHE A 181 -2.61 -19.05 6.18
CA PHE A 181 -1.67 -18.19 5.47
C PHE A 181 -1.79 -18.32 3.95
N VAL A 182 -1.93 -19.53 3.41
CA VAL A 182 -2.06 -19.78 1.96
C VAL A 182 -3.46 -19.42 1.46
N GLU A 183 -4.51 -19.80 2.20
CA GLU A 183 -5.91 -19.55 1.84
C GLU A 183 -6.25 -18.05 1.81
N GLU A 184 -5.71 -17.25 2.74
CA GLU A 184 -5.84 -15.79 2.72
C GLU A 184 -5.19 -15.14 1.49
N ARG A 185 -4.38 -15.88 0.74
CA ARG A 185 -3.64 -15.46 -0.46
C ARG A 185 -4.08 -16.21 -1.70
N ASP A 186 -5.35 -16.59 -1.75
CA ASP A 186 -5.92 -17.29 -2.90
C ASP A 186 -5.58 -16.61 -4.23
N GLY A 187 -5.23 -17.41 -5.23
CA GLY A 187 -4.76 -16.92 -6.52
C GLY A 187 -3.28 -16.48 -6.55
N SER A 188 -2.56 -16.50 -5.43
CA SER A 188 -1.11 -16.26 -5.41
C SER A 188 -0.32 -17.51 -5.81
N LYS A 189 0.97 -17.34 -6.15
CA LYS A 189 1.87 -18.44 -6.53
C LYS A 189 2.41 -19.19 -5.30
N LEU A 190 1.50 -19.67 -4.43
CA LEU A 190 1.82 -20.45 -3.22
C LEU A 190 1.31 -21.88 -3.33
N VAL A 191 2.15 -22.80 -2.89
CA VAL A 191 1.80 -24.21 -2.68
C VAL A 191 2.15 -24.59 -1.26
N LEU A 192 1.23 -25.22 -0.52
CA LEU A 192 1.47 -25.89 0.76
C LEU A 192 1.25 -27.38 0.56
N ALA A 193 2.25 -28.19 0.84
CA ALA A 193 2.14 -29.65 0.72
C ALA A 193 2.96 -30.37 1.81
N PRO A 194 2.49 -31.51 2.31
CA PRO A 194 3.37 -32.40 3.06
C PRO A 194 4.51 -32.90 2.17
N SER A 195 5.63 -33.27 2.77
CA SER A 195 6.73 -33.89 2.03
C SER A 195 7.47 -34.92 2.90
N SER A 196 7.44 -36.16 2.44
CA SER A 196 8.23 -37.25 3.02
C SER A 196 9.74 -37.05 2.78
N ALA A 197 10.12 -36.26 1.77
CA ALA A 197 11.51 -35.97 1.41
C ALA A 197 12.25 -35.09 2.44
N LEU A 198 11.52 -34.38 3.32
CA LEU A 198 12.18 -33.64 4.41
C LEU A 198 12.93 -34.62 5.34
N GLU A 199 14.20 -34.29 5.62
CA GLU A 199 15.06 -35.15 6.47
C GLU A 199 14.55 -35.23 7.92
N GLN A 200 13.99 -34.13 8.42
CA GLN A 200 13.47 -34.01 9.78
C GLN A 200 12.06 -33.39 9.80
N ASN A 201 11.38 -33.53 10.94
CA ASN A 201 10.12 -32.84 11.14
C ASN A 201 10.34 -31.33 11.15
N GLY A 202 9.39 -30.60 10.59
CA GLY A 202 9.46 -29.14 10.50
C GLY A 202 8.85 -28.62 9.22
N VAL A 203 9.36 -27.48 8.77
CA VAL A 203 8.89 -26.75 7.58
C VAL A 203 10.09 -26.38 6.71
N ALA A 204 9.94 -26.48 5.40
CA ALA A 204 10.88 -25.96 4.45
C ALA A 204 10.18 -25.03 3.46
N LEU A 205 10.73 -23.84 3.28
CA LEU A 205 10.28 -22.82 2.31
C LEU A 205 11.22 -22.88 1.12
N ALA A 206 10.68 -23.18 -0.06
CA ALA A 206 11.45 -23.27 -1.28
C ALA A 206 10.98 -22.22 -2.31
N ALA A 207 11.93 -21.56 -2.93
CA ALA A 207 11.79 -20.77 -4.15
C ALA A 207 12.96 -21.10 -5.07
N TRP A 208 12.92 -20.71 -6.34
CA TRP A 208 14.02 -21.04 -7.25
C TRP A 208 15.38 -20.69 -6.65
N ARG A 209 16.26 -21.69 -6.48
CA ARG A 209 17.60 -21.62 -5.89
C ARG A 209 17.67 -21.21 -4.41
N ASN A 210 16.55 -21.02 -3.73
CA ASN A 210 16.51 -20.55 -2.34
C ASN A 210 15.72 -21.52 -1.48
N LEU A 211 16.26 -21.81 -0.29
CA LEU A 211 15.65 -22.71 0.69
C LEU A 211 15.85 -22.13 2.10
N GLU A 212 14.81 -22.08 2.88
CA GLU A 212 14.86 -21.83 4.33
C GLU A 212 14.17 -22.97 5.08
N VAL A 213 14.86 -23.60 6.03
CA VAL A 213 14.34 -24.71 6.82
C VAL A 213 14.16 -24.23 8.25
N MET A 214 13.08 -24.68 8.90
CA MET A 214 12.77 -24.36 10.28
C MET A 214 12.12 -25.54 11.00
N ASP A 215 12.36 -25.70 12.31
CA ASP A 215 11.83 -26.78 13.14
C ASP A 215 10.33 -26.60 13.44
N ARG A 216 9.89 -25.37 13.47
CA ARG A 216 8.48 -25.00 13.76
C ARG A 216 8.04 -23.78 12.96
N VAL A 217 6.74 -23.66 12.79
CA VAL A 217 6.14 -22.54 12.04
C VAL A 217 6.38 -21.21 12.76
N ASN A 218 6.81 -20.22 11.98
CA ASN A 218 6.79 -18.81 12.35
C ASN A 218 6.32 -18.00 11.13
N LEU A 219 5.14 -17.40 11.23
CA LEU A 219 4.51 -16.72 10.11
C LEU A 219 5.26 -15.46 9.67
N ASP A 220 6.04 -14.80 10.53
CA ASP A 220 6.88 -13.67 10.11
C ASP A 220 8.01 -14.14 9.19
N VAL A 221 8.60 -15.33 9.47
CA VAL A 221 9.62 -15.93 8.59
C VAL A 221 9.02 -16.33 7.26
N VAL A 222 7.85 -17.01 7.28
CA VAL A 222 7.13 -17.38 6.04
C VAL A 222 6.78 -16.16 5.22
N GLN A 223 6.26 -15.11 5.87
CA GLN A 223 5.89 -13.85 5.21
C GLN A 223 7.09 -13.16 4.56
N ALA A 224 8.21 -13.07 5.29
CA ALA A 224 9.43 -12.46 4.75
C ALA A 224 9.96 -13.23 3.54
N PHE A 225 9.99 -14.57 3.61
CA PHE A 225 10.40 -15.42 2.50
C PHE A 225 9.52 -15.23 1.27
N VAL A 226 8.20 -15.20 1.46
CA VAL A 226 7.22 -14.98 0.38
C VAL A 226 7.40 -13.58 -0.24
N ASN A 227 7.51 -12.54 0.59
CA ASN A 227 7.71 -11.16 0.09
C ASN A 227 9.00 -11.02 -0.74
N ASP A 228 10.05 -11.71 -0.33
CA ASP A 228 11.36 -11.60 -0.99
C ASP A 228 11.43 -12.39 -2.30
N LEU A 229 10.73 -13.52 -2.41
CA LEU A 229 11.03 -14.53 -3.43
C LEU A 229 9.85 -14.93 -4.32
N MET A 230 8.59 -14.71 -3.90
CA MET A 230 7.42 -15.03 -4.71
C MET A 230 7.13 -13.97 -5.78
N VAL A 231 6.91 -14.36 -7.02
CA VAL A 231 6.56 -13.45 -8.12
C VAL A 231 5.05 -13.50 -8.40
N PRO A 232 4.38 -12.37 -8.67
CA PRO A 232 4.88 -10.99 -8.78
C PRO A 232 5.11 -10.33 -7.41
N GLY A 233 6.03 -9.38 -7.37
CA GLY A 233 6.28 -8.55 -6.18
C GLY A 233 7.57 -8.88 -5.43
N ALA A 234 8.24 -9.98 -5.77
CA ALA A 234 9.49 -10.38 -5.15
C ALA A 234 10.60 -9.35 -5.33
N THR A 235 11.34 -9.10 -4.25
CA THR A 235 12.50 -8.18 -4.27
C THR A 235 13.81 -8.88 -4.65
N ARG A 236 13.87 -10.21 -4.47
CA ARG A 236 15.07 -11.02 -4.61
C ARG A 236 14.89 -12.29 -5.46
N SER A 237 13.74 -12.45 -6.12
CA SER A 237 13.50 -13.64 -6.94
C SER A 237 14.50 -13.75 -8.09
N VAL A 238 15.00 -14.95 -8.29
CA VAL A 238 15.87 -15.35 -9.41
C VAL A 238 15.19 -16.40 -10.29
N ALA A 239 13.87 -16.50 -10.22
CA ALA A 239 13.10 -17.41 -11.05
C ALA A 239 13.30 -17.07 -12.53
N PRO A 240 13.66 -18.05 -13.38
CA PRO A 240 13.99 -17.79 -14.78
C PRO A 240 12.77 -17.47 -15.66
N GLU A 241 11.58 -17.98 -15.30
CA GLU A 241 10.34 -17.82 -16.06
C GLU A 241 9.18 -17.24 -15.22
N PRO A 242 9.33 -16.06 -14.62
CA PRO A 242 8.38 -15.56 -13.61
C PRO A 242 6.99 -15.22 -14.17
N GLY A 243 6.82 -15.16 -15.48
CA GLY A 243 5.58 -14.73 -16.15
C GLY A 243 4.67 -15.86 -16.60
N ALA A 244 5.10 -17.11 -16.58
CA ALA A 244 4.29 -18.24 -17.02
C ALA A 244 3.44 -18.84 -15.88
N PRO A 245 2.51 -19.72 -16.20
CA PRO A 245 1.10 -19.79 -15.80
C PRO A 245 0.82 -19.87 -14.34
#